data_d30202a031f16c6cc1085ab7e34bf487
#
_entry.id   d30202a031f16c6cc1085ab7e34bf487
#
_cell.length_a   1.000
_cell.length_b   1.000
_cell.length_c   1.000
_cell.angle_alpha   90.00
_cell.angle_beta   90.00
_cell.angle_gamma   90.00
#
_symmetry.space_group_name_H-M   'P 1'
#
loop_
_entity.id
_entity.type
_entity.pdbx_description
1 polymer ?
#
loop_
_entity_poly.entity_id
_entity_poly.type
_entity_poly.pdbx_seq_one_letter_code
_entity_poly.pdbx_strand_id
1 'polypeptide(L)'
;CQGLFGDLTCSLKLLPIIGTGHLFGGFITLSLFSFIFLKAANFKFLHYIDIKKYRGLAFICLVVLFFQIFLGAWTSTNYASLACPDFPTCQGTYLPEMDFESGFNLKQEIGPNYLFGLLENPARVAIHYSHRITALILTALMLILIGCLWFTNAAPLASTLGLVLLLQISLGIMNVVYVLPLYIAIAHNLIAAMLL
;
A
#
# COMPACT_ATOMS: atom_id res chain seq x y z
N CYS A 1 -1.15 15.84 -15.04
CA CYS A 1 -0.86 14.40 -15.22
C CYS A 1 -1.96 13.52 -14.61
N GLN A 2 -2.39 13.71 -13.33
CA GLN A 2 -3.38 12.85 -12.68
C GLN A 2 -4.76 12.84 -13.35
N GLY A 3 -5.25 14.00 -13.84
CA GLY A 3 -6.49 14.06 -14.61
C GLY A 3 -6.47 13.21 -15.88
N LEU A 4 -5.33 13.19 -16.61
CA LEU A 4 -5.16 12.36 -17.80
C LEU A 4 -5.20 10.86 -17.45
N PHE A 5 -4.54 10.43 -16.36
CA PHE A 5 -4.60 9.04 -15.90
C PHE A 5 -6.03 8.63 -15.50
N GLY A 6 -6.78 9.55 -14.86
CA GLY A 6 -8.18 9.31 -14.51
C GLY A 6 -9.05 9.11 -15.75
N ASP A 7 -8.90 9.97 -16.77
CA ASP A 7 -9.61 9.83 -18.04
C ASP A 7 -9.24 8.52 -18.77
N LEU A 8 -7.93 8.20 -18.83
CA LEU A 8 -7.45 6.94 -19.42
C LEU A 8 -7.97 5.69 -18.68
N THR A 9 -8.23 5.78 -17.37
CA THR A 9 -8.82 4.66 -16.64
C THR A 9 -10.21 4.31 -17.17
N CYS A 10 -11.01 5.31 -17.53
CA CYS A 10 -12.32 5.08 -18.12
C CYS A 10 -12.24 4.69 -19.59
N SER A 11 -11.47 5.43 -20.40
CA SER A 11 -11.39 5.25 -21.86
C SER A 11 -10.70 3.93 -22.25
N LEU A 12 -9.75 3.43 -21.46
CA LEU A 12 -9.10 2.13 -21.61
C LEU A 12 -9.78 1.01 -20.80
N LYS A 13 -11.05 1.20 -20.44
CA LYS A 13 -11.91 0.16 -19.85
C LYS A 13 -11.27 -0.51 -18.62
N LEU A 14 -10.77 0.30 -17.69
CA LEU A 14 -10.17 -0.13 -16.42
C LEU A 14 -8.89 -0.96 -16.58
N LEU A 15 -8.09 -0.70 -17.61
CA LEU A 15 -6.80 -1.37 -17.80
C LEU A 15 -5.95 -1.27 -16.51
N PRO A 16 -5.56 -2.40 -15.88
CA PRO A 16 -5.01 -2.41 -14.52
C PRO A 16 -3.75 -1.57 -14.35
N ILE A 17 -2.84 -1.56 -15.33
CA ILE A 17 -1.62 -0.76 -15.26
C ILE A 17 -1.92 0.75 -15.21
N ILE A 18 -2.95 1.22 -15.89
CA ILE A 18 -3.37 2.63 -15.89
C ILE A 18 -4.03 2.99 -14.55
N GLY A 19 -4.95 2.14 -14.07
CA GLY A 19 -5.58 2.34 -12.76
C GLY A 19 -4.56 2.33 -11.62
N THR A 20 -3.60 1.41 -11.66
CA THR A 20 -2.47 1.36 -10.71
C THR A 20 -1.63 2.63 -10.78
N GLY A 21 -1.28 3.09 -12.00
CA GLY A 21 -0.53 4.32 -12.22
C GLY A 21 -1.26 5.56 -11.71
N HIS A 22 -2.59 5.63 -11.90
CA HIS A 22 -3.43 6.72 -11.40
C HIS A 22 -3.42 6.76 -9.86
N LEU A 23 -3.69 5.65 -9.20
CA LEU A 23 -3.70 5.56 -7.75
C LEU A 23 -2.31 5.85 -7.15
N PHE A 24 -1.28 5.20 -7.65
CA PHE A 24 0.10 5.38 -7.18
C PHE A 24 0.61 6.82 -7.40
N GLY A 25 0.33 7.41 -8.57
CA GLY A 25 0.64 8.80 -8.86
C GLY A 25 -0.12 9.78 -7.95
N GLY A 26 -1.34 9.44 -7.52
CA GLY A 26 -2.09 10.18 -6.50
C GLY A 26 -1.35 10.23 -5.16
N PHE A 27 -0.85 9.09 -4.68
CA PHE A 27 -0.04 9.03 -3.45
C PHE A 27 1.26 9.82 -3.56
N ILE A 28 1.97 9.75 -4.71
CA ILE A 28 3.17 10.56 -4.94
C ILE A 28 2.83 12.05 -4.89
N THR A 29 1.75 12.46 -5.54
CA THR A 29 1.31 13.86 -5.57
C THR A 29 0.97 14.35 -4.16
N LEU A 30 0.23 13.54 -3.39
CA LEU A 30 -0.11 13.84 -2.00
C LEU A 30 1.14 13.97 -1.13
N SER A 31 2.11 13.05 -1.27
CA SER A 31 3.37 13.08 -0.53
C SER A 31 4.17 14.34 -0.81
N LEU A 32 4.24 14.76 -2.10
CA LEU A 32 4.94 15.99 -2.48
C LEU A 32 4.27 17.23 -1.89
N PHE A 33 2.93 17.32 -1.96
CA PHE A 33 2.19 18.43 -1.34
C PHE A 33 2.34 18.44 0.18
N SER A 34 2.28 17.28 0.84
CA SER A 34 2.49 17.16 2.29
C SER A 34 3.91 17.62 2.66
N PHE A 35 4.92 17.20 1.90
CA PHE A 35 6.31 17.64 2.11
C PHE A 35 6.46 19.16 1.96
N ILE A 36 5.90 19.75 0.90
CA ILE A 36 5.93 21.22 0.68
C ILE A 36 5.21 21.94 1.81
N PHE A 37 4.04 21.45 2.23
CA PHE A 37 3.27 22.02 3.33
C PHE A 37 4.05 21.97 4.65
N LEU A 38 4.61 20.82 5.02
CA LEU A 38 5.41 20.67 6.25
C LEU A 38 6.62 21.61 6.24
N LYS A 39 7.26 21.79 5.09
CA LYS A 39 8.40 22.70 4.93
C LYS A 39 7.98 24.17 5.03
N ALA A 40 6.86 24.54 4.41
CA ALA A 40 6.33 25.90 4.44
C ALA A 40 5.78 26.30 5.81
N ALA A 41 5.11 25.37 6.51
CA ALA A 41 4.54 25.59 7.83
C ALA A 41 5.60 25.71 8.94
N ASN A 42 6.86 25.35 8.66
CA ASN A 42 8.01 25.51 9.55
C ASN A 42 7.75 25.04 10.99
N PHE A 43 7.25 23.81 11.12
CA PHE A 43 6.94 23.22 12.43
C PHE A 43 8.21 23.15 13.28
N LYS A 44 8.31 24.02 14.30
CA LYS A 44 9.46 24.09 15.24
C LYS A 44 9.77 22.75 15.89
N PHE A 45 8.73 21.93 16.15
CA PHE A 45 8.85 20.58 16.72
C PHE A 45 9.80 19.68 15.91
N LEU A 46 9.79 19.76 14.56
CA LEU A 46 10.66 18.95 13.70
C LEU A 46 12.15 19.29 13.84
N HIS A 47 12.49 20.47 14.31
CA HIS A 47 13.89 20.88 14.51
C HIS A 47 14.55 20.23 15.75
N TYR A 48 13.74 19.74 16.70
CA TYR A 48 14.24 19.11 17.93
C TYR A 48 14.44 17.59 17.79
N ILE A 49 13.98 17.02 16.67
CA ILE A 49 14.06 15.57 16.44
C ILE A 49 15.37 15.25 15.72
N ASP A 50 16.32 14.63 16.42
CA ASP A 50 17.52 14.11 15.78
C ASP A 50 17.33 12.66 15.33
N ILE A 51 16.97 12.50 14.07
CA ILE A 51 16.79 11.20 13.41
C ILE A 51 17.97 10.86 12.49
N LYS A 52 19.05 11.63 12.50
CA LYS A 52 20.16 11.44 11.54
C LYS A 52 20.70 10.02 11.56
N LYS A 53 20.83 9.43 12.74
CA LYS A 53 21.29 8.05 12.93
C LYS A 53 20.41 7.02 12.23
N TYR A 54 19.11 7.28 12.09
CA TYR A 54 18.11 6.32 11.57
C TYR A 54 17.64 6.64 10.15
N ARG A 55 18.25 7.65 9.49
CA ARG A 55 17.85 8.08 8.14
C ARG A 55 17.87 6.95 7.10
N GLY A 56 18.87 6.07 7.17
CA GLY A 56 18.97 4.92 6.27
C GLY A 56 17.80 3.95 6.45
N LEU A 57 17.46 3.61 7.70
CA LEU A 57 16.33 2.75 7.99
C LEU A 57 15.00 3.41 7.60
N ALA A 58 14.82 4.68 7.91
CA ALA A 58 13.63 5.43 7.51
C ALA A 58 13.48 5.48 5.98
N PHE A 59 14.57 5.65 5.25
CA PHE A 59 14.54 5.60 3.78
C PHE A 59 14.17 4.21 3.25
N ILE A 60 14.69 3.14 3.85
CA ILE A 60 14.31 1.76 3.48
C ILE A 60 12.82 1.55 3.76
N CYS A 61 12.30 1.96 4.93
CA CYS A 61 10.88 1.88 5.24
C CYS A 61 10.03 2.63 4.20
N LEU A 62 10.46 3.83 3.79
CA LEU A 62 9.77 4.63 2.79
C LEU A 62 9.74 3.93 1.43
N VAL A 63 10.86 3.37 0.97
CA VAL A 63 10.93 2.62 -0.31
C VAL A 63 10.01 1.41 -0.28
N VAL A 64 10.06 0.62 0.80
CA VAL A 64 9.19 -0.57 0.94
C VAL A 64 7.72 -0.15 1.07
N LEU A 65 7.41 0.98 1.73
CA LEU A 65 6.05 1.52 1.81
C LEU A 65 5.52 1.92 0.43
N PHE A 66 6.30 2.60 -0.40
CA PHE A 66 5.90 2.90 -1.78
C PHE A 66 5.66 1.63 -2.59
N PHE A 67 6.51 0.62 -2.45
CA PHE A 67 6.31 -0.67 -3.09
C PHE A 67 5.04 -1.37 -2.59
N GLN A 68 4.76 -1.31 -1.29
CA GLN A 68 3.52 -1.84 -0.68
C GLN A 68 2.27 -1.14 -1.22
N ILE A 69 2.31 0.19 -1.40
CA ILE A 69 1.22 0.96 -2.00
C ILE A 69 1.01 0.54 -3.47
N PHE A 70 2.10 0.35 -4.22
CA PHE A 70 2.01 -0.15 -5.59
C PHE A 70 1.35 -1.54 -5.64
N LEU A 71 1.75 -2.48 -4.78
CA LEU A 71 1.13 -3.80 -4.70
C LEU A 71 -0.34 -3.73 -4.28
N GLY A 72 -0.71 -2.81 -3.37
CA GLY A 72 -2.10 -2.57 -3.00
C GLY A 72 -2.94 -2.07 -4.18
N ALA A 73 -2.39 -1.13 -4.95
CA ALA A 73 -3.02 -0.64 -6.17
C ALA A 73 -3.19 -1.76 -7.21
N TRP A 74 -2.14 -2.57 -7.40
CA TRP A 74 -2.15 -3.72 -8.31
C TRP A 74 -3.16 -4.79 -7.87
N THR A 75 -3.27 -5.04 -6.57
CA THR A 75 -4.29 -5.93 -5.98
C THR A 75 -5.70 -5.44 -6.27
N SER A 76 -5.95 -4.13 -6.10
CA SER A 76 -7.26 -3.54 -6.33
C SER A 76 -7.66 -3.56 -7.81
N THR A 77 -6.77 -3.13 -8.70
CA THR A 77 -7.06 -2.97 -10.13
C THR A 77 -7.18 -4.30 -10.89
N ASN A 78 -6.56 -5.37 -10.37
CA ASN A 78 -6.71 -6.73 -10.90
C ASN A 78 -7.81 -7.54 -10.17
N TYR A 79 -8.64 -6.91 -9.33
CA TYR A 79 -9.69 -7.58 -8.55
C TYR A 79 -9.17 -8.77 -7.74
N ALA A 80 -7.94 -8.68 -7.23
CA ALA A 80 -7.28 -9.73 -6.47
C ALA A 80 -7.56 -9.66 -4.96
N SER A 81 -8.25 -8.63 -4.48
CA SER A 81 -8.45 -8.37 -3.05
C SER A 81 -9.14 -9.51 -2.29
N LEU A 82 -9.98 -10.29 -2.97
CA LEU A 82 -10.71 -11.43 -2.38
C LEU A 82 -10.16 -12.79 -2.83
N ALA A 83 -9.02 -12.83 -3.53
CA ALA A 83 -8.42 -14.10 -3.97
C ALA A 83 -7.94 -14.97 -2.79
N CYS A 84 -7.57 -14.34 -1.66
CA CYS A 84 -7.31 -15.02 -0.39
C CYS A 84 -8.44 -14.66 0.60
N PRO A 85 -9.51 -15.45 0.72
CA PRO A 85 -10.70 -15.10 1.49
C PRO A 85 -10.50 -15.25 3.01
N ASP A 86 -9.44 -15.87 3.46
CA ASP A 86 -9.13 -16.21 4.84
C ASP A 86 -7.83 -15.54 5.32
N PHE A 87 -7.67 -15.46 6.64
CA PHE A 87 -6.49 -14.92 7.31
C PHE A 87 -6.21 -15.72 8.61
N PRO A 88 -4.96 -16.11 8.91
CA PRO A 88 -3.71 -15.76 8.22
C PRO A 88 -3.41 -16.59 6.97
N THR A 89 -4.11 -17.69 6.75
CA THR A 89 -3.99 -18.54 5.57
C THR A 89 -4.53 -17.86 4.30
N CYS A 90 -4.33 -18.51 3.17
CA CYS A 90 -4.94 -18.15 1.89
C CYS A 90 -5.49 -19.43 1.27
N GLN A 91 -6.81 -19.52 1.11
CA GLN A 91 -7.50 -20.72 0.64
C GLN A 91 -7.22 -21.96 1.52
N GLY A 92 -7.17 -21.77 2.85
CA GLY A 92 -6.94 -22.82 3.84
C GLY A 92 -5.49 -23.28 3.98
N THR A 93 -4.55 -22.71 3.24
CA THR A 93 -3.12 -23.08 3.29
C THR A 93 -2.22 -21.86 3.45
N TYR A 94 -1.00 -22.07 3.96
CA TYR A 94 0.05 -21.05 4.01
C TYR A 94 0.81 -20.87 2.69
N LEU A 95 0.79 -21.88 1.82
CA LEU A 95 1.42 -21.85 0.49
C LEU A 95 0.37 -22.27 -0.55
N PRO A 96 -0.52 -21.37 -0.97
CA PRO A 96 -1.51 -21.64 -2.01
C PRO A 96 -0.85 -21.80 -3.39
N GLU A 97 -1.61 -22.32 -4.35
CA GLU A 97 -1.19 -22.32 -5.75
C GLU A 97 -1.12 -20.88 -6.27
N MET A 98 -0.01 -20.50 -6.88
CA MET A 98 0.28 -19.14 -7.34
C MET A 98 0.89 -19.14 -8.73
N ASP A 99 0.39 -18.27 -9.61
CA ASP A 99 0.95 -17.97 -10.92
C ASP A 99 1.49 -16.53 -10.92
N PHE A 100 2.78 -16.40 -10.66
CA PHE A 100 3.43 -15.09 -10.64
C PHE A 100 3.64 -14.51 -12.04
N GLU A 101 3.82 -15.34 -13.05
CA GLU A 101 4.04 -14.89 -14.43
C GLU A 101 2.82 -14.14 -14.96
N SER A 102 1.65 -14.76 -14.85
CA SER A 102 0.39 -14.11 -15.26
C SER A 102 0.01 -12.97 -14.31
N GLY A 103 0.20 -13.15 -12.99
CA GLY A 103 -0.19 -12.16 -11.98
C GLY A 103 0.57 -10.83 -12.09
N PHE A 104 1.83 -10.87 -12.52
CA PHE A 104 2.68 -9.68 -12.65
C PHE A 104 3.02 -9.33 -14.12
N ASN A 105 2.23 -9.83 -15.07
CA ASN A 105 2.37 -9.43 -16.45
C ASN A 105 1.89 -7.98 -16.63
N LEU A 106 2.83 -7.07 -16.84
CA LEU A 106 2.54 -5.65 -17.08
C LEU A 106 2.14 -5.36 -18.54
N LYS A 107 2.35 -6.32 -19.47
CA LYS A 107 1.99 -6.20 -20.89
C LYS A 107 0.55 -6.70 -21.12
N GLN A 108 -0.40 -6.00 -20.53
CA GLN A 108 -1.81 -6.32 -20.69
C GLN A 108 -2.34 -5.76 -22.01
N GLU A 109 -3.22 -6.50 -22.68
CA GLU A 109 -3.80 -6.12 -23.96
C GLU A 109 -4.73 -4.90 -23.82
N ILE A 110 -4.65 -3.97 -24.79
CA ILE A 110 -5.58 -2.85 -24.89
C ILE A 110 -6.80 -3.32 -25.70
N GLY A 111 -8.00 -3.14 -25.13
CA GLY A 111 -9.26 -3.45 -25.83
C GLY A 111 -10.27 -4.25 -25.02
N PRO A 112 -9.88 -5.32 -24.28
CA PRO A 112 -10.80 -5.99 -23.36
C PRO A 112 -11.35 -5.04 -22.31
N ASN A 113 -12.53 -5.37 -21.76
CA ASN A 113 -13.06 -4.71 -20.58
C ASN A 113 -12.53 -5.44 -19.33
N TYR A 114 -11.75 -4.73 -18.51
CA TYR A 114 -11.14 -5.28 -17.30
C TYR A 114 -12.06 -5.22 -16.06
N LEU A 115 -13.29 -4.78 -16.21
CA LEU A 115 -14.28 -4.80 -15.13
C LEU A 115 -14.42 -6.24 -14.59
N PHE A 116 -14.31 -6.40 -13.28
CA PHE A 116 -14.29 -7.67 -12.52
C PHE A 116 -13.02 -8.51 -12.68
N GLY A 117 -12.01 -8.02 -13.41
CA GLY A 117 -10.72 -8.70 -13.61
C GLY A 117 -10.78 -9.80 -14.66
N LEU A 118 -9.66 -9.99 -15.35
CA LEU A 118 -9.51 -11.03 -16.38
C LEU A 118 -8.53 -12.14 -15.97
N LEU A 119 -7.79 -11.94 -14.86
CA LEU A 119 -6.81 -12.91 -14.41
C LEU A 119 -7.48 -14.13 -13.79
N GLU A 120 -6.92 -15.30 -14.06
CA GLU A 120 -7.27 -16.55 -13.40
C GLU A 120 -6.97 -16.51 -11.89
N ASN A 121 -7.62 -17.38 -11.12
CA ASN A 121 -7.52 -17.34 -9.67
C ASN A 121 -6.08 -17.49 -9.13
N PRO A 122 -5.21 -18.42 -9.62
CA PRO A 122 -3.82 -18.53 -9.14
C PRO A 122 -3.00 -17.25 -9.34
N ALA A 123 -3.24 -16.51 -10.44
CA ALA A 123 -2.59 -15.24 -10.72
C ALA A 123 -3.04 -14.15 -9.72
N ARG A 124 -4.33 -14.07 -9.43
CA ARG A 124 -4.86 -13.15 -8.40
C ARG A 124 -4.37 -13.51 -7.00
N VAL A 125 -4.25 -14.80 -6.70
CA VAL A 125 -3.66 -15.28 -5.43
C VAL A 125 -2.21 -14.82 -5.32
N ALA A 126 -1.40 -14.97 -6.37
CA ALA A 126 -0.01 -14.51 -6.39
C ALA A 126 0.12 -13.02 -6.06
N ILE A 127 -0.75 -12.18 -6.64
CA ILE A 127 -0.79 -10.73 -6.38
C ILE A 127 -1.13 -10.45 -4.90
N HIS A 128 -2.24 -11.02 -4.41
CA HIS A 128 -2.71 -10.76 -3.04
C HIS A 128 -1.71 -11.29 -2.00
N TYR A 129 -1.16 -12.46 -2.24
CA TYR A 129 -0.15 -13.08 -1.36
C TYR A 129 1.11 -12.21 -1.28
N SER A 130 1.61 -11.71 -2.43
CA SER A 130 2.74 -10.78 -2.46
C SER A 130 2.49 -9.51 -1.66
N HIS A 131 1.28 -8.95 -1.76
CA HIS A 131 0.87 -7.78 -0.97
C HIS A 131 0.92 -8.08 0.53
N ARG A 132 0.44 -9.26 0.98
CA ARG A 132 0.49 -9.68 2.39
C ARG A 132 1.93 -9.89 2.90
N ILE A 133 2.77 -10.56 2.11
CA ILE A 133 4.18 -10.81 2.51
C ILE A 133 4.95 -9.49 2.61
N THR A 134 4.77 -8.59 1.66
CA THR A 134 5.41 -7.26 1.71
C THR A 134 4.89 -6.45 2.89
N ALA A 135 3.61 -6.56 3.25
CA ALA A 135 3.06 -5.94 4.45
C ALA A 135 3.74 -6.45 5.74
N LEU A 136 4.03 -7.75 5.84
CA LEU A 136 4.76 -8.32 6.97
C LEU A 136 6.20 -7.78 7.05
N ILE A 137 6.89 -7.71 5.91
CA ILE A 137 8.26 -7.15 5.82
C ILE A 137 8.25 -5.67 6.24
N LEU A 138 7.32 -4.88 5.69
CA LEU A 138 7.17 -3.47 6.04
C LEU A 138 6.86 -3.29 7.54
N THR A 139 5.96 -4.11 8.08
CA THR A 139 5.62 -4.09 9.52
C THR A 139 6.86 -4.34 10.37
N ALA A 140 7.67 -5.35 10.05
CA ALA A 140 8.90 -5.64 10.78
C ALA A 140 9.89 -4.46 10.73
N LEU A 141 10.10 -3.87 9.55
CA LEU A 141 10.97 -2.70 9.39
C LEU A 141 10.46 -1.48 10.16
N MET A 142 9.15 -1.22 10.10
CA MET A 142 8.53 -0.12 10.83
C MET A 142 8.61 -0.30 12.34
N LEU A 143 8.40 -1.52 12.86
CA LEU A 143 8.55 -1.81 14.29
C LEU A 143 9.99 -1.61 14.76
N ILE A 144 10.99 -1.97 13.96
CA ILE A 144 12.41 -1.67 14.27
C ILE A 144 12.63 -0.16 14.31
N LEU A 145 12.13 0.59 13.31
CA LEU A 145 12.25 2.04 13.26
C LEU A 145 11.57 2.70 14.48
N ILE A 146 10.33 2.31 14.78
CA ILE A 146 9.56 2.79 15.93
C ILE A 146 10.32 2.52 17.24
N GLY A 147 10.84 1.30 17.43
CA GLY A 147 11.65 0.94 18.58
C GLY A 147 12.92 1.80 18.71
N CYS A 148 13.60 2.05 17.61
CA CYS A 148 14.76 2.93 17.58
C CYS A 148 14.43 4.39 17.96
N LEU A 149 13.28 4.91 17.48
CA LEU A 149 12.84 6.28 17.75
C LEU A 149 12.28 6.45 19.16
N TRP A 150 11.71 5.38 19.74
CA TRP A 150 11.08 5.42 21.08
C TRP A 150 12.03 5.85 22.17
N PHE A 151 13.28 5.44 22.10
CA PHE A 151 14.32 5.78 23.08
C PHE A 151 15.06 7.09 22.78
N THR A 152 14.46 7.95 21.94
CA THR A 152 15.00 9.27 21.61
C THR A 152 13.97 10.35 21.95
N ASN A 153 14.34 11.61 21.68
CA ASN A 153 13.39 12.74 21.77
C ASN A 153 12.27 12.69 20.71
N ALA A 154 12.28 11.66 19.84
CA ALA A 154 11.25 11.37 18.82
C ALA A 154 10.16 10.39 19.31
N ALA A 155 10.10 10.06 20.61
CA ALA A 155 9.09 9.15 21.16
C ALA A 155 7.63 9.51 20.78
N PRO A 156 7.20 10.78 20.74
CA PRO A 156 5.84 11.13 20.28
C PRO A 156 5.61 10.74 18.81
N LEU A 157 6.62 10.93 17.93
CA LEU A 157 6.55 10.50 16.54
C LEU A 157 6.48 8.96 16.44
N ALA A 158 7.29 8.25 17.23
CA ALA A 158 7.26 6.79 17.31
C ALA A 158 5.88 6.26 17.72
N SER A 159 5.24 6.89 18.72
CA SER A 159 3.89 6.53 19.16
C SER A 159 2.84 6.74 18.07
N THR A 160 2.92 7.87 17.36
CA THR A 160 2.01 8.18 16.24
C THR A 160 2.18 7.16 15.11
N LEU A 161 3.43 6.88 14.69
CA LEU A 161 3.71 5.87 13.67
C LEU A 161 3.21 4.48 14.11
N GLY A 162 3.40 4.10 15.36
CA GLY A 162 2.91 2.84 15.91
C GLY A 162 1.39 2.72 15.85
N LEU A 163 0.67 3.77 16.24
CA LEU A 163 -0.79 3.82 16.18
C LEU A 163 -1.29 3.72 14.72
N VAL A 164 -0.73 4.51 13.83
CA VAL A 164 -1.13 4.51 12.42
C VAL A 164 -0.82 3.15 11.77
N LEU A 165 0.33 2.53 12.07
CA LEU A 165 0.69 1.20 11.60
C LEU A 165 -0.31 0.14 12.12
N LEU A 166 -0.67 0.19 13.40
CA LEU A 166 -1.64 -0.73 14.00
C LEU A 166 -3.01 -0.62 13.32
N LEU A 167 -3.48 0.62 13.09
CA LEU A 167 -4.73 0.86 12.37
C LEU A 167 -4.67 0.34 10.94
N GLN A 168 -3.56 0.56 10.24
CA GLN A 168 -3.36 0.08 8.87
C GLN A 168 -3.45 -1.44 8.76
N ILE A 169 -2.76 -2.16 9.66
CA ILE A 169 -2.79 -3.63 9.71
C ILE A 169 -4.20 -4.13 10.03
N SER A 170 -4.84 -3.53 11.04
CA SER A 170 -6.20 -3.91 11.45
C SER A 170 -7.19 -3.76 10.29
N LEU A 171 -7.17 -2.62 9.59
CA LEU A 171 -8.01 -2.37 8.43
C LEU A 171 -7.71 -3.33 7.27
N GLY A 172 -6.44 -3.69 7.06
CA GLY A 172 -6.04 -4.69 6.07
C GLY A 172 -6.62 -6.07 6.35
N ILE A 173 -6.54 -6.53 7.60
CA ILE A 173 -7.15 -7.80 8.04
C ILE A 173 -8.67 -7.74 7.94
N MET A 174 -9.29 -6.63 8.36
CA MET A 174 -10.74 -6.43 8.29
C MET A 174 -11.26 -6.44 6.84
N ASN A 175 -10.50 -5.93 5.87
CA ASN A 175 -10.86 -6.02 4.45
C ASN A 175 -11.00 -7.48 3.98
N VAL A 176 -10.17 -8.39 4.50
CA VAL A 176 -10.28 -9.81 4.19
C VAL A 176 -11.46 -10.45 4.92
N VAL A 177 -11.50 -10.31 6.26
CA VAL A 177 -12.46 -10.99 7.13
C VAL A 177 -13.92 -10.57 6.83
N TYR A 178 -14.13 -9.29 6.51
CA TYR A 178 -15.46 -8.73 6.21
C TYR A 178 -15.79 -8.63 4.73
N VAL A 179 -15.01 -9.31 3.86
CA VAL A 179 -15.27 -9.40 2.41
C VAL A 179 -15.30 -8.02 1.75
N LEU A 180 -14.28 -7.22 2.02
CA LEU A 180 -14.00 -5.93 1.39
C LEU A 180 -15.12 -4.89 1.51
N PRO A 181 -15.60 -4.52 2.71
CA PRO A 181 -16.58 -3.44 2.86
C PRO A 181 -15.99 -2.12 2.36
N LEU A 182 -16.75 -1.38 1.58
CA LEU A 182 -16.31 -0.15 0.93
C LEU A 182 -15.69 0.87 1.90
N TYR A 183 -16.31 1.09 3.07
CA TYR A 183 -15.82 2.03 4.07
C TYR A 183 -14.50 1.59 4.71
N ILE A 184 -14.27 0.28 4.89
CA ILE A 184 -12.99 -0.25 5.39
C ILE A 184 -11.90 -0.12 4.33
N ALA A 185 -12.20 -0.41 3.06
CA ALA A 185 -11.27 -0.25 1.96
C ALA A 185 -10.84 1.22 1.77
N ILE A 186 -11.79 2.17 1.87
CA ILE A 186 -11.49 3.61 1.83
C ILE A 186 -10.62 4.01 3.03
N ALA A 187 -10.96 3.57 4.24
CA ALA A 187 -10.19 3.87 5.45
C ALA A 187 -8.77 3.30 5.35
N HIS A 188 -8.60 2.08 4.84
CA HIS A 188 -7.30 1.47 4.63
C HIS A 188 -6.39 2.31 3.69
N ASN A 189 -6.94 2.82 2.59
CA ASN A 189 -6.22 3.72 1.69
C ASN A 189 -5.88 5.07 2.35
N LEU A 190 -6.80 5.64 3.15
CA LEU A 190 -6.55 6.89 3.87
C LEU A 190 -5.44 6.74 4.92
N ILE A 191 -5.47 5.67 5.71
CA ILE A 191 -4.44 5.40 6.72
C ILE A 191 -3.08 5.10 6.06
N ALA A 192 -3.07 4.42 4.89
CA ALA A 192 -1.85 4.25 4.11
C ALA A 192 -1.22 5.59 3.69
N ALA A 193 -2.05 6.58 3.32
CA ALA A 193 -1.57 7.93 3.01
C ALA A 193 -1.01 8.68 4.22
N MET A 194 -1.44 8.35 5.44
CA MET A 194 -0.92 8.94 6.68
C MET A 194 0.43 8.34 7.09
N LEU A 195 0.79 7.15 6.58
CA LEU A 195 2.09 6.52 6.83
C LEU A 195 3.20 7.12 5.94
N LEU A 196 2.85 7.78 4.83
CA LEU A 196 3.77 8.52 3.95
C LEU A 196 4.20 9.85 4.57
#